data_c885927b49ed5901511cf5404df0b230
#
_entry.id   c885927b49ed5901511cf5404df0b230
#
_cell.length_a   1.000
_cell.length_b   1.000
_cell.length_c   1.000
_cell.angle_alpha   90.00
_cell.angle_beta   90.00
_cell.angle_gamma   90.00
#
_symmetry.space_group_name_H-M   'P 1'
#
loop_
_entity.id
_entity.type
_entity.pdbx_description
1 polymer ?
#
loop_
_entity_poly.entity_id
_entity_poly.type
_entity_poly.pdbx_seq_one_letter_code
_entity_poly.pdbx_strand_id
1 'polypeptide(L)'
;MIRNIFLSVILSISSFVFLLHASEKPSSLQNDLSQFLPEEKDIGEWKRDGSPQEYKGEDLFLYINGGAEIYHEYGFKQVIVQDFRNKNGKSISVEIFEMLDSESAYGIYTFKTSTEGKELSLGDIAQLEDYYMNLWKGNFLVTLTGFDEEEETVRGLQEIARAVEAKIKTKGKRPLLVSMLPEKDLVKPSIKYFEGNLGLYNNYPFFTQDVFSLKKGVKGDYKTGYSIFLFSYKNSEEGQNRFIDVKTSFKESQRYKDFNPVGDELFKVKDSKGKLIFVAHFKNYILIIMGKIDQSQVRDIFTNIQK
;
A
#
# COMPACT_ATOMS: atom_id res chain seq x y z
N MET A 1 23.93 -19.41 -88.67
CA MET A 1 24.00 -20.78 -88.21
C MET A 1 24.63 -20.78 -86.83
N ILE A 2 23.86 -20.53 -85.80
CA ILE A 2 24.34 -20.60 -84.42
C ILE A 2 23.20 -21.18 -83.58
N ARG A 3 23.44 -22.35 -82.97
CA ARG A 3 22.50 -23.11 -82.19
C ARG A 3 22.43 -22.59 -80.77
N ASN A 4 21.23 -22.21 -80.33
CA ASN A 4 20.93 -21.86 -78.93
C ASN A 4 20.89 -23.12 -78.10
N ILE A 5 21.72 -23.14 -77.02
CA ILE A 5 21.64 -24.11 -75.96
C ILE A 5 20.88 -23.47 -74.80
N PHE A 6 19.69 -24.01 -74.48
CA PHE A 6 18.95 -23.64 -73.26
C PHE A 6 19.51 -24.44 -72.06
N LEU A 7 20.06 -23.75 -71.10
CA LEU A 7 20.46 -24.31 -69.84
C LEU A 7 19.34 -24.06 -68.80
N SER A 8 18.60 -25.08 -68.46
CA SER A 8 17.55 -25.00 -67.42
C SER A 8 18.21 -25.13 -66.03
N VAL A 9 18.14 -24.02 -65.25
CA VAL A 9 18.52 -24.00 -63.84
C VAL A 9 17.29 -24.39 -63.04
N ILE A 10 17.34 -25.53 -62.36
CA ILE A 10 16.33 -25.98 -61.40
C ILE A 10 16.67 -25.29 -60.09
N LEU A 11 15.83 -24.32 -59.67
CA LEU A 11 15.91 -23.64 -58.36
C LEU A 11 15.13 -24.49 -57.34
N SER A 12 15.83 -25.23 -56.50
CA SER A 12 15.21 -25.95 -55.39
C SER A 12 14.95 -24.96 -54.25
N ILE A 13 13.67 -24.59 -54.02
CA ILE A 13 13.22 -23.79 -52.89
C ILE A 13 13.13 -24.70 -51.68
N SER A 14 14.16 -24.67 -50.81
CA SER A 14 14.15 -25.28 -49.50
C SER A 14 13.30 -24.42 -48.58
N SER A 15 12.06 -24.84 -48.28
CA SER A 15 11.19 -24.21 -47.32
C SER A 15 11.70 -24.48 -45.92
N PHE A 16 12.42 -23.48 -45.33
CA PHE A 16 12.79 -23.50 -43.93
C PHE A 16 11.55 -23.07 -43.11
N VAL A 17 10.82 -24.04 -42.56
CA VAL A 17 9.76 -23.78 -41.59
C VAL A 17 10.44 -23.39 -40.29
N PHE A 18 10.44 -22.08 -40.00
CA PHE A 18 10.75 -21.58 -38.66
C PHE A 18 9.60 -21.90 -37.72
N LEU A 19 9.74 -22.98 -36.94
CA LEU A 19 8.92 -23.20 -35.76
C LEU A 19 9.27 -22.12 -34.74
N LEU A 20 8.46 -21.04 -34.71
CA LEU A 20 8.41 -20.12 -33.60
C LEU A 20 7.91 -20.90 -32.37
N HIS A 21 8.86 -21.40 -31.58
CA HIS A 21 8.56 -21.76 -30.19
C HIS A 21 8.26 -20.44 -29.48
N ALA A 22 7.00 -20.12 -29.34
CA ALA A 22 6.56 -19.16 -28.33
C ALA A 22 6.97 -19.79 -26.98
N SER A 23 8.05 -19.27 -26.40
CA SER A 23 8.38 -19.51 -25.00
C SER A 23 7.23 -18.91 -24.19
N GLU A 24 6.26 -19.73 -23.84
CA GLU A 24 5.33 -19.41 -22.77
C GLU A 24 6.19 -19.19 -21.52
N LYS A 25 6.31 -17.90 -21.10
CA LYS A 25 6.76 -17.61 -19.74
C LYS A 25 5.87 -18.42 -18.81
N PRO A 26 6.44 -19.13 -17.81
CA PRO A 26 5.63 -19.83 -16.85
C PRO A 26 4.68 -18.78 -16.25
N SER A 27 3.38 -18.98 -16.46
CA SER A 27 2.35 -18.20 -15.77
C SER A 27 2.63 -18.40 -14.29
N SER A 28 3.03 -17.34 -13.59
CA SER A 28 3.00 -17.32 -12.13
C SER A 28 1.61 -17.86 -11.76
N LEU A 29 1.56 -18.96 -10.99
CA LEU A 29 0.31 -19.53 -10.49
C LEU A 29 -0.43 -18.40 -9.77
N GLN A 30 -1.33 -17.73 -10.48
CA GLN A 30 -2.22 -16.75 -9.89
C GLN A 30 -3.21 -17.51 -9.01
N ASN A 31 -3.40 -17.05 -7.78
CA ASN A 31 -4.39 -17.65 -6.91
C ASN A 31 -5.79 -17.48 -7.52
N ASP A 32 -6.58 -18.53 -7.49
CA ASP A 32 -8.02 -18.42 -7.70
C ASP A 32 -8.62 -17.83 -6.42
N LEU A 33 -8.99 -16.54 -6.46
CA LEU A 33 -9.53 -15.86 -5.29
C LEU A 33 -10.92 -16.36 -4.89
N SER A 34 -11.65 -17.06 -5.77
CA SER A 34 -12.97 -17.60 -5.48
C SER A 34 -12.94 -18.61 -4.32
N GLN A 35 -11.80 -19.27 -4.10
CA GLN A 35 -11.60 -20.18 -2.97
C GLN A 35 -11.70 -19.50 -1.60
N PHE A 36 -11.46 -18.20 -1.53
CA PHE A 36 -11.54 -17.42 -0.28
C PHE A 36 -12.94 -16.89 0.01
N LEU A 37 -13.85 -16.91 -0.99
CA LEU A 37 -15.24 -16.50 -0.77
C LEU A 37 -15.93 -17.48 0.19
N PRO A 38 -16.72 -16.98 1.16
CA PRO A 38 -17.43 -17.84 2.10
C PRO A 38 -18.49 -18.69 1.42
N GLU A 39 -18.76 -19.85 2.01
CA GLU A 39 -19.94 -20.64 1.65
C GLU A 39 -21.15 -20.14 2.44
N GLU A 40 -22.35 -20.21 1.85
CA GLU A 40 -23.57 -19.72 2.49
C GLU A 40 -23.85 -20.36 3.86
N LYS A 41 -23.45 -21.63 4.05
CA LYS A 41 -23.58 -22.32 5.35
C LYS A 41 -22.73 -21.71 6.48
N ASP A 42 -21.70 -20.91 6.14
CA ASP A 42 -20.73 -20.35 7.08
C ASP A 42 -21.06 -18.88 7.49
N ILE A 43 -22.09 -18.30 6.87
CA ILE A 43 -22.42 -16.87 6.99
C ILE A 43 -23.90 -16.60 7.38
N GLY A 44 -24.50 -17.55 8.08
CA GLY A 44 -25.85 -17.39 8.65
C GLY A 44 -26.95 -17.16 7.61
N GLU A 45 -27.62 -16.02 7.68
CA GLU A 45 -28.73 -15.69 6.77
C GLU A 45 -28.30 -14.99 5.48
N TRP A 46 -26.99 -14.75 5.30
CA TRP A 46 -26.46 -14.08 4.12
C TRP A 46 -26.30 -15.07 2.96
N LYS A 47 -26.68 -14.63 1.76
CA LYS A 47 -26.56 -15.40 0.52
C LYS A 47 -25.87 -14.58 -0.53
N ARG A 48 -25.18 -15.23 -1.45
CA ARG A 48 -24.58 -14.57 -2.61
C ARG A 48 -25.65 -13.89 -3.44
N ASP A 49 -25.41 -12.62 -3.79
CA ASP A 49 -26.26 -11.83 -4.69
C ASP A 49 -25.49 -11.64 -6.01
N GLY A 50 -25.85 -12.42 -7.03
CA GLY A 50 -25.15 -12.47 -8.30
C GLY A 50 -23.89 -13.33 -8.29
N SER A 51 -23.17 -13.29 -9.42
CA SER A 51 -21.88 -13.98 -9.60
C SER A 51 -20.72 -13.08 -9.16
N PRO A 52 -19.63 -13.64 -8.64
CA PRO A 52 -18.45 -12.86 -8.31
C PRO A 52 -17.84 -12.20 -9.56
N GLN A 53 -17.23 -11.05 -9.37
CA GLN A 53 -16.52 -10.31 -10.41
C GLN A 53 -15.03 -10.29 -10.07
N GLU A 54 -14.17 -10.47 -11.07
CA GLU A 54 -12.71 -10.43 -10.90
C GLU A 54 -12.11 -9.34 -11.76
N TYR A 55 -11.13 -8.62 -11.18
CA TYR A 55 -10.36 -7.61 -11.90
C TYR A 55 -8.87 -7.83 -11.64
N LYS A 56 -8.04 -7.73 -12.71
CA LYS A 56 -6.59 -8.04 -12.66
C LYS A 56 -5.80 -6.92 -13.32
N GLY A 57 -4.67 -6.55 -12.72
CA GLY A 57 -3.80 -5.51 -13.28
C GLY A 57 -4.59 -4.23 -13.59
N GLU A 58 -4.48 -3.74 -14.81
CA GLU A 58 -5.11 -2.49 -15.27
C GLU A 58 -6.65 -2.53 -15.29
N ASP A 59 -7.27 -3.72 -15.28
CA ASP A 59 -8.74 -3.82 -15.20
C ASP A 59 -9.31 -3.26 -13.89
N LEU A 60 -8.46 -3.03 -12.87
CA LEU A 60 -8.88 -2.36 -11.65
C LEU A 60 -9.45 -0.95 -11.91
N PHE A 61 -8.95 -0.26 -12.94
CA PHE A 61 -9.50 1.04 -13.34
C PHE A 61 -10.95 0.98 -13.83
N LEU A 62 -11.39 -0.16 -14.37
CA LEU A 62 -12.79 -0.37 -14.77
C LEU A 62 -13.70 -0.49 -13.54
N TYR A 63 -13.17 -0.96 -12.42
CA TYR A 63 -13.92 -1.17 -11.18
C TYR A 63 -13.96 0.08 -10.30
N ILE A 64 -12.79 0.69 -9.99
CA ILE A 64 -12.70 1.80 -9.02
C ILE A 64 -12.15 3.10 -9.59
N ASN A 65 -12.09 3.24 -10.93
CA ASN A 65 -11.64 4.45 -11.63
C ASN A 65 -10.28 4.96 -11.10
N GLY A 66 -10.15 6.26 -10.85
CA GLY A 66 -8.93 6.89 -10.33
C GLY A 66 -8.48 6.37 -8.95
N GLY A 67 -9.35 5.71 -8.21
CA GLY A 67 -8.98 5.00 -6.97
C GLY A 67 -8.01 3.84 -7.19
N ALA A 68 -7.86 3.32 -8.43
CA ALA A 68 -6.94 2.24 -8.75
C ALA A 68 -5.46 2.63 -8.59
N GLU A 69 -5.11 3.91 -8.82
CA GLU A 69 -3.72 4.39 -8.76
C GLU A 69 -3.04 4.06 -7.43
N ILE A 70 -3.73 4.25 -6.32
CA ILE A 70 -3.15 3.98 -5.00
C ILE A 70 -2.93 2.47 -4.79
N TYR A 71 -3.84 1.61 -5.26
CA TYR A 71 -3.65 0.16 -5.18
C TYR A 71 -2.47 -0.30 -6.04
N HIS A 72 -2.28 0.29 -7.24
CA HIS A 72 -1.12 0.01 -8.09
C HIS A 72 0.18 0.46 -7.44
N GLU A 73 0.21 1.64 -6.80
CA GLU A 73 1.38 2.07 -6.04
C GLU A 73 1.75 1.06 -4.94
N TYR A 74 0.74 0.45 -4.28
CA TYR A 74 0.93 -0.59 -3.27
C TYR A 74 1.05 -2.01 -3.85
N GLY A 75 1.25 -2.18 -5.16
CA GLY A 75 1.53 -3.50 -5.74
C GLY A 75 0.30 -4.40 -5.87
N PHE A 76 -0.82 -3.86 -6.34
CA PHE A 76 -2.02 -4.61 -6.67
C PHE A 76 -1.76 -5.70 -7.70
N LYS A 77 -2.37 -6.88 -7.52
CA LYS A 77 -2.35 -8.00 -8.47
C LYS A 77 -3.73 -8.30 -9.03
N GLN A 78 -4.68 -8.57 -8.15
CA GLN A 78 -6.05 -8.89 -8.51
C GLN A 78 -7.01 -8.68 -7.34
N VAL A 79 -8.30 -8.57 -7.65
CA VAL A 79 -9.39 -8.51 -6.67
C VAL A 79 -10.56 -9.37 -7.13
N ILE A 80 -11.22 -10.03 -6.17
CA ILE A 80 -12.53 -10.61 -6.37
C ILE A 80 -13.55 -9.83 -5.56
N VAL A 81 -14.69 -9.55 -6.17
CA VAL A 81 -15.81 -8.81 -5.56
C VAL A 81 -17.04 -9.72 -5.54
N GLN A 82 -17.69 -9.82 -4.40
CA GLN A 82 -18.93 -10.57 -4.24
C GLN A 82 -19.88 -9.82 -3.33
N ASP A 83 -21.08 -9.60 -3.81
CA ASP A 83 -22.16 -9.05 -3.00
C ASP A 83 -22.92 -10.16 -2.30
N PHE A 84 -23.40 -9.85 -1.09
CA PHE A 84 -24.24 -10.72 -0.27
C PHE A 84 -25.50 -9.98 0.12
N ARG A 85 -26.62 -10.70 0.19
CA ARG A 85 -27.92 -10.17 0.61
C ARG A 85 -28.57 -11.10 1.62
N ASN A 86 -29.22 -10.52 2.62
CA ASN A 86 -30.02 -11.29 3.56
C ASN A 86 -31.53 -11.24 3.24
N LYS A 87 -32.32 -12.01 3.99
CA LYS A 87 -33.79 -12.06 3.80
C LYS A 87 -34.49 -10.72 4.05
N ASN A 88 -33.88 -9.81 4.81
CA ASN A 88 -34.44 -8.48 5.12
C ASN A 88 -34.04 -7.43 4.06
N GLY A 89 -33.37 -7.85 2.98
CA GLY A 89 -32.96 -6.98 1.89
C GLY A 89 -31.66 -6.17 2.17
N LYS A 90 -31.00 -6.41 3.31
CA LYS A 90 -29.69 -5.80 3.61
C LYS A 90 -28.63 -6.36 2.69
N SER A 91 -27.67 -5.53 2.30
CA SER A 91 -26.59 -5.90 1.39
C SER A 91 -25.22 -5.64 2.02
N ILE A 92 -24.26 -6.50 1.70
CA ILE A 92 -22.83 -6.35 2.04
C ILE A 92 -22.02 -6.67 0.80
N SER A 93 -21.11 -5.78 0.41
CA SER A 93 -20.11 -6.05 -0.63
C SER A 93 -18.80 -6.50 0.01
N VAL A 94 -18.19 -7.53 -0.54
CA VAL A 94 -16.92 -8.11 -0.09
C VAL A 94 -15.91 -8.02 -1.21
N GLU A 95 -14.77 -7.42 -0.94
CA GLU A 95 -13.64 -7.28 -1.84
C GLU A 95 -12.43 -7.99 -1.24
N ILE A 96 -11.82 -8.93 -1.96
CA ILE A 96 -10.60 -9.61 -1.53
C ILE A 96 -9.50 -9.23 -2.51
N PHE A 97 -8.63 -8.30 -2.10
CA PHE A 97 -7.49 -7.83 -2.88
C PHE A 97 -6.27 -8.69 -2.58
N GLU A 98 -5.65 -9.27 -3.60
CA GLU A 98 -4.31 -9.84 -3.52
C GLU A 98 -3.29 -8.79 -3.91
N MET A 99 -2.36 -8.52 -2.99
CA MET A 99 -1.25 -7.61 -3.18
C MET A 99 0.03 -8.36 -3.48
N LEU A 100 1.09 -7.66 -3.89
CA LEU A 100 2.38 -8.23 -4.26
C LEU A 100 2.96 -9.11 -3.14
N ASP A 101 2.93 -8.59 -1.93
CA ASP A 101 3.40 -9.25 -0.72
C ASP A 101 2.66 -8.76 0.54
N SER A 102 3.11 -9.23 1.69
CA SER A 102 2.53 -8.88 2.98
C SER A 102 2.75 -7.42 3.39
N GLU A 103 3.86 -6.79 2.99
CA GLU A 103 4.14 -5.38 3.28
C GLU A 103 3.23 -4.48 2.45
N SER A 104 3.03 -4.81 1.17
CA SER A 104 2.10 -4.16 0.27
C SER A 104 0.66 -4.22 0.78
N ALA A 105 0.22 -5.42 1.22
CA ALA A 105 -1.12 -5.60 1.81
C ALA A 105 -1.29 -4.82 3.12
N TYR A 106 -0.26 -4.80 3.98
CA TYR A 106 -0.25 -3.98 5.18
C TYR A 106 -0.31 -2.48 4.85
N GLY A 107 0.43 -2.05 3.85
CA GLY A 107 0.46 -0.64 3.42
C GLY A 107 -0.91 -0.15 3.00
N ILE A 108 -1.57 -0.84 2.06
CA ILE A 108 -2.91 -0.46 1.59
C ILE A 108 -3.96 -0.62 2.72
N TYR A 109 -3.81 -1.60 3.63
CA TYR A 109 -4.62 -1.69 4.84
C TYR A 109 -4.50 -0.41 5.68
N THR A 110 -3.27 0.05 5.97
CA THR A 110 -3.07 1.27 6.76
C THR A 110 -3.57 2.52 6.04
N PHE A 111 -3.54 2.56 4.71
CA PHE A 111 -4.13 3.63 3.92
C PHE A 111 -5.64 3.72 4.11
N LYS A 112 -6.32 2.57 4.15
CA LYS A 112 -7.79 2.46 4.24
C LYS A 112 -8.37 2.59 5.66
N THR A 113 -7.55 2.51 6.69
CA THR A 113 -7.99 2.60 8.10
C THR A 113 -7.82 4.00 8.67
N SER A 114 -8.54 4.32 9.75
CA SER A 114 -8.51 5.61 10.42
C SER A 114 -8.15 5.48 11.91
N THR A 115 -8.07 6.61 12.62
CA THR A 115 -7.91 6.63 14.08
C THR A 115 -9.23 6.41 14.84
N GLU A 116 -10.35 6.51 14.14
CA GLU A 116 -11.70 6.42 14.73
C GLU A 116 -12.22 4.98 14.75
N GLY A 117 -11.71 4.13 13.84
CA GLY A 117 -12.18 2.75 13.72
C GLY A 117 -11.79 1.87 14.92
N LYS A 118 -12.67 0.94 15.26
CA LYS A 118 -12.48 -0.05 16.33
C LYS A 118 -11.64 -1.22 15.84
N GLU A 119 -10.50 -1.48 16.49
CA GLU A 119 -9.68 -2.66 16.20
C GLU A 119 -10.41 -3.94 16.65
N LEU A 120 -10.35 -4.97 15.83
CA LEU A 120 -10.92 -6.29 16.08
C LEU A 120 -9.83 -7.37 16.05
N SER A 121 -9.98 -8.38 16.91
CA SER A 121 -9.12 -9.57 16.92
C SER A 121 -9.50 -10.52 15.78
N LEU A 122 -9.15 -10.14 14.55
CA LEU A 122 -9.44 -10.89 13.34
C LEU A 122 -8.31 -10.68 12.33
N GLY A 123 -7.93 -11.75 11.60
CA GLY A 123 -6.79 -11.73 10.69
C GLY A 123 -5.46 -11.49 11.40
N ASP A 124 -4.55 -10.80 10.73
CA ASP A 124 -3.33 -10.27 11.38
C ASP A 124 -3.65 -8.93 12.07
N ILE A 125 -4.59 -8.17 11.52
CA ILE A 125 -5.23 -6.99 12.12
C ILE A 125 -6.51 -6.65 11.35
N ALA A 126 -7.55 -6.20 12.03
CA ALA A 126 -8.78 -5.71 11.40
C ALA A 126 -9.28 -4.45 12.11
N GLN A 127 -10.00 -3.62 11.38
CA GLN A 127 -10.66 -2.43 11.88
C GLN A 127 -12.08 -2.33 11.32
N LEU A 128 -13.02 -2.02 12.19
CA LEU A 128 -14.40 -1.72 11.86
C LEU A 128 -14.67 -0.24 12.16
N GLU A 129 -15.24 0.46 11.20
CA GLU A 129 -15.69 1.84 11.32
C GLU A 129 -17.10 1.92 10.72
N ASP A 130 -18.09 2.14 11.58
CA ASP A 130 -19.52 2.13 11.23
C ASP A 130 -19.93 0.85 10.46
N TYR A 131 -20.21 0.97 9.17
CA TYR A 131 -20.58 -0.12 8.25
C TYR A 131 -19.43 -0.51 7.30
N TYR A 132 -18.18 -0.16 7.62
CA TYR A 132 -17.02 -0.40 6.79
C TYR A 132 -15.93 -1.14 7.56
N MET A 133 -15.49 -2.27 7.06
CA MET A 133 -14.51 -3.11 7.72
C MET A 133 -13.34 -3.41 6.80
N ASN A 134 -12.12 -3.23 7.30
CA ASN A 134 -10.89 -3.65 6.64
C ASN A 134 -10.18 -4.71 7.48
N LEU A 135 -9.67 -5.73 6.81
CA LEU A 135 -8.90 -6.83 7.38
C LEU A 135 -7.63 -7.03 6.58
N TRP A 136 -6.49 -7.04 7.24
CA TRP A 136 -5.22 -7.50 6.67
C TRP A 136 -4.91 -8.92 7.12
N LYS A 137 -4.56 -9.81 6.18
CA LYS A 137 -4.05 -11.16 6.46
C LYS A 137 -3.13 -11.65 5.36
N GLY A 138 -1.87 -11.96 5.70
CA GLY A 138 -0.87 -12.36 4.72
C GLY A 138 -0.66 -11.28 3.66
N ASN A 139 -0.78 -11.65 2.40
CA ASN A 139 -0.73 -10.73 1.26
C ASN A 139 -2.10 -10.25 0.78
N PHE A 140 -3.12 -10.35 1.64
CA PHE A 140 -4.48 -9.95 1.31
C PHE A 140 -4.95 -8.75 2.15
N LEU A 141 -5.61 -7.82 1.46
CA LEU A 141 -6.54 -6.87 2.07
C LEU A 141 -7.96 -7.36 1.77
N VAL A 142 -8.78 -7.51 2.80
CA VAL A 142 -10.21 -7.79 2.66
C VAL A 142 -10.98 -6.57 3.13
N THR A 143 -11.80 -6.02 2.24
CA THR A 143 -12.72 -4.92 2.56
C THR A 143 -14.16 -5.43 2.53
N LEU A 144 -14.93 -5.08 3.54
CA LEU A 144 -16.37 -5.34 3.58
C LEU A 144 -17.10 -4.02 3.77
N THR A 145 -18.08 -3.76 2.93
CA THR A 145 -18.90 -2.55 2.97
C THR A 145 -20.35 -2.93 3.15
N GLY A 146 -20.97 -2.52 4.26
CA GLY A 146 -22.42 -2.48 4.42
C GLY A 146 -22.98 -1.21 3.76
N PHE A 147 -24.31 -1.13 3.70
CA PHE A 147 -24.98 0.05 3.14
C PHE A 147 -25.90 0.73 4.17
N ASP A 148 -25.78 0.34 5.42
CA ASP A 148 -26.42 0.96 6.59
C ASP A 148 -25.67 0.58 7.88
N GLU A 149 -25.97 1.29 8.98
CA GLU A 149 -25.33 1.12 10.30
C GLU A 149 -26.16 0.23 11.25
N GLU A 150 -27.17 -0.49 10.74
CA GLU A 150 -27.99 -1.33 11.59
C GLU A 150 -27.18 -2.50 12.16
N GLU A 151 -27.52 -2.89 13.38
CA GLU A 151 -26.81 -3.96 14.11
C GLU A 151 -26.73 -5.28 13.32
N GLU A 152 -27.75 -5.57 12.53
CA GLU A 152 -27.81 -6.75 11.67
C GLU A 152 -26.73 -6.69 10.59
N THR A 153 -26.55 -5.55 9.92
CA THR A 153 -25.51 -5.33 8.92
C THR A 153 -24.14 -5.41 9.54
N VAL A 154 -23.90 -4.74 10.68
CA VAL A 154 -22.62 -4.75 11.39
C VAL A 154 -22.25 -6.16 11.88
N ARG A 155 -23.21 -6.97 12.32
CA ARG A 155 -22.98 -8.39 12.64
C ARG A 155 -22.60 -9.18 11.38
N GLY A 156 -23.35 -8.96 10.27
CA GLY A 156 -23.08 -9.61 8.99
C GLY A 156 -21.68 -9.37 8.48
N LEU A 157 -21.17 -8.12 8.58
CA LEU A 157 -19.79 -7.79 8.24
C LEU A 157 -18.81 -8.68 9.01
N GLN A 158 -19.01 -8.84 10.32
CA GLN A 158 -18.11 -9.64 11.16
C GLN A 158 -18.24 -11.15 10.90
N GLU A 159 -19.43 -11.66 10.63
CA GLU A 159 -19.67 -13.07 10.30
C GLU A 159 -18.99 -13.44 8.98
N ILE A 160 -19.23 -12.64 7.94
CA ILE A 160 -18.63 -12.86 6.61
C ILE A 160 -17.13 -12.71 6.69
N ALA A 161 -16.59 -11.69 7.39
CA ALA A 161 -15.16 -11.49 7.54
C ALA A 161 -14.47 -12.68 8.22
N ARG A 162 -15.08 -13.29 9.27
CA ARG A 162 -14.55 -14.50 9.91
C ARG A 162 -14.51 -15.68 8.96
N ALA A 163 -15.56 -15.85 8.14
CA ALA A 163 -15.61 -16.94 7.17
C ALA A 163 -14.56 -16.80 6.07
N VAL A 164 -14.31 -15.56 5.58
CA VAL A 164 -13.21 -15.27 4.64
C VAL A 164 -11.86 -15.50 5.31
N GLU A 165 -11.67 -14.95 6.51
CA GLU A 165 -10.42 -15.07 7.29
C GLU A 165 -10.02 -16.52 7.52
N ALA A 166 -10.99 -17.38 7.87
CA ALA A 166 -10.75 -18.79 8.12
C ALA A 166 -10.18 -19.53 6.89
N LYS A 167 -10.43 -19.06 5.68
CA LYS A 167 -9.93 -19.63 4.42
C LYS A 167 -8.52 -19.14 4.06
N ILE A 168 -8.11 -17.96 4.49
CA ILE A 168 -6.76 -17.43 4.27
C ILE A 168 -5.81 -18.03 5.30
N LYS A 169 -4.86 -18.88 4.87
CA LYS A 169 -3.95 -19.61 5.76
C LYS A 169 -2.61 -18.91 5.99
N THR A 170 -2.24 -17.97 5.12
CA THR A 170 -1.01 -17.20 5.24
C THR A 170 -1.13 -16.18 6.37
N LYS A 171 -0.01 -15.96 7.07
CA LYS A 171 0.11 -14.88 8.07
C LYS A 171 0.91 -13.72 7.49
N GLY A 172 0.52 -12.50 7.84
CA GLY A 172 1.23 -11.30 7.51
C GLY A 172 2.47 -11.09 8.38
N LYS A 173 3.45 -10.41 7.82
CA LYS A 173 4.60 -9.90 8.54
C LYS A 173 4.61 -8.38 8.40
N ARG A 174 4.50 -7.67 9.52
CA ARG A 174 4.57 -6.21 9.52
C ARG A 174 5.92 -5.74 8.98
N PRO A 175 5.94 -4.64 8.17
CA PRO A 175 7.18 -4.06 7.69
C PRO A 175 8.14 -3.70 8.83
N LEU A 176 9.44 -3.93 8.63
CA LEU A 176 10.46 -3.62 9.65
C LEU A 176 10.45 -2.13 10.03
N LEU A 177 10.20 -1.23 9.08
CA LEU A 177 10.10 0.20 9.35
C LEU A 177 9.09 0.57 10.42
N VAL A 178 7.99 -0.18 10.53
CA VAL A 178 6.97 0.04 11.57
C VAL A 178 7.55 -0.17 12.97
N SER A 179 8.42 -1.17 13.14
CA SER A 179 9.05 -1.46 14.44
C SER A 179 10.14 -0.45 14.82
N MET A 180 10.59 0.40 13.89
CA MET A 180 11.54 1.47 14.19
C MET A 180 10.85 2.72 14.78
N LEU A 181 9.53 2.82 14.72
CA LEU A 181 8.81 3.91 15.38
C LEU A 181 8.88 3.73 16.91
N PRO A 182 9.27 4.76 17.69
CA PRO A 182 9.23 4.70 19.15
C PRO A 182 7.83 4.36 19.66
N GLU A 183 7.71 3.33 20.50
CA GLU A 183 6.40 2.85 20.98
C GLU A 183 5.74 3.79 21.99
N LYS A 184 6.56 4.51 22.79
CA LYS A 184 6.07 5.40 23.84
C LYS A 184 5.19 6.50 23.23
N ASP A 185 3.95 6.60 23.70
CA ASP A 185 2.95 7.56 23.29
C ASP A 185 2.51 7.47 21.80
N LEU A 186 2.92 6.42 21.08
CA LEU A 186 2.49 6.17 19.70
C LEU A 186 0.99 5.87 19.66
N VAL A 187 0.26 6.57 18.83
CA VAL A 187 -1.14 6.30 18.51
C VAL A 187 -1.18 5.21 17.43
N LYS A 188 -1.25 3.94 17.83
CA LYS A 188 -1.12 2.80 16.91
C LYS A 188 -2.02 2.89 15.66
N PRO A 189 -3.31 3.28 15.73
CA PRO A 189 -4.15 3.41 14.54
C PRO A 189 -3.72 4.53 13.57
N SER A 190 -2.84 5.44 13.99
CA SER A 190 -2.30 6.49 13.13
C SER A 190 -1.15 6.05 12.23
N ILE A 191 -0.67 4.81 12.42
CA ILE A 191 0.43 4.28 11.61
C ILE A 191 -0.01 4.18 10.16
N LYS A 192 0.78 4.77 9.27
CA LYS A 192 0.64 4.68 7.81
C LYS A 192 1.95 4.17 7.23
N TYR A 193 1.87 3.12 6.42
CA TYR A 193 3.02 2.60 5.69
C TYR A 193 2.88 2.98 4.22
N PHE A 194 3.96 3.43 3.60
CA PHE A 194 3.98 3.94 2.23
C PHE A 194 4.86 3.07 1.33
N GLU A 195 4.37 2.79 0.13
CA GLU A 195 5.11 2.14 -0.96
C GLU A 195 5.48 3.13 -2.08
N GLY A 196 5.13 4.42 -1.91
CA GLY A 196 5.42 5.46 -2.87
C GLY A 196 4.94 6.84 -2.44
N ASN A 197 5.01 7.78 -3.38
CA ASN A 197 4.69 9.18 -3.11
C ASN A 197 3.20 9.46 -3.01
N LEU A 198 2.34 8.72 -3.71
CA LEU A 198 0.90 8.96 -3.68
C LEU A 198 0.32 8.68 -2.28
N GLY A 199 0.76 7.59 -1.64
CA GLY A 199 0.42 7.28 -0.26
C GLY A 199 0.89 8.37 0.71
N LEU A 200 2.12 8.87 0.55
CA LEU A 200 2.65 9.97 1.36
C LEU A 200 1.85 11.26 1.12
N TYR A 201 1.60 11.62 -0.14
CA TYR A 201 0.91 12.86 -0.52
C TYR A 201 -0.50 12.93 0.07
N ASN A 202 -1.23 11.83 0.07
CA ASN A 202 -2.57 11.74 0.67
C ASN A 202 -2.56 11.88 2.21
N ASN A 203 -1.43 11.55 2.86
CA ASN A 203 -1.28 11.70 4.31
C ASN A 203 -0.71 13.06 4.72
N TYR A 204 0.34 13.50 4.04
CA TYR A 204 0.94 14.81 4.25
C TYR A 204 1.69 15.27 2.98
N PRO A 205 1.16 16.24 2.23
CA PRO A 205 1.78 16.75 1.02
C PRO A 205 2.94 17.70 1.38
N PHE A 206 4.13 17.18 1.61
CA PHE A 206 5.32 18.00 1.84
C PHE A 206 5.60 18.91 0.66
N PHE A 207 5.56 18.36 -0.54
CA PHE A 207 5.75 19.03 -1.82
C PHE A 207 4.71 18.55 -2.83
N THR A 208 4.51 19.31 -3.91
CA THR A 208 3.66 18.89 -5.04
C THR A 208 4.33 17.84 -5.92
N GLN A 209 5.68 17.80 -5.90
CA GLN A 209 6.48 16.81 -6.61
C GLN A 209 7.08 15.80 -5.63
N ASP A 210 7.43 14.62 -6.12
CA ASP A 210 8.13 13.61 -5.31
C ASP A 210 9.61 13.97 -5.10
N VAL A 211 9.85 14.86 -4.16
CA VAL A 211 11.20 15.26 -3.74
C VAL A 211 11.94 14.12 -3.04
N PHE A 212 11.21 13.23 -2.40
CA PHE A 212 11.80 12.13 -1.64
C PHE A 212 12.16 10.91 -2.51
N SER A 213 11.66 10.81 -3.75
CA SER A 213 11.72 9.59 -4.58
C SER A 213 11.36 8.36 -3.75
N LEU A 214 10.25 8.48 -3.03
CA LEU A 214 9.86 7.56 -2.00
C LEU A 214 9.55 6.18 -2.56
N LYS A 215 10.16 5.14 -1.95
CA LYS A 215 9.84 3.74 -2.22
C LYS A 215 9.19 3.09 -1.01
N LYS A 216 9.77 3.28 0.17
CA LYS A 216 9.25 2.73 1.42
C LYS A 216 9.33 3.78 2.53
N GLY A 217 8.24 3.92 3.26
CA GLY A 217 8.18 4.84 4.38
C GLY A 217 7.12 4.47 5.41
N VAL A 218 7.23 5.04 6.58
CA VAL A 218 6.24 4.90 7.65
C VAL A 218 6.00 6.23 8.34
N LYS A 219 4.76 6.46 8.77
CA LYS A 219 4.35 7.58 9.62
C LYS A 219 3.71 7.04 10.88
N GLY A 220 3.91 7.75 11.99
CA GLY A 220 3.14 7.55 13.23
C GLY A 220 2.90 8.90 13.92
N ASP A 221 1.69 9.07 14.49
CA ASP A 221 1.34 10.22 15.30
C ASP A 221 1.49 9.89 16.79
N TYR A 222 1.86 10.88 17.59
CA TYR A 222 2.13 10.73 19.02
C TYR A 222 1.19 11.59 19.85
N LYS A 223 0.74 11.06 21.00
CA LYS A 223 -0.18 11.74 21.93
C LYS A 223 0.31 13.11 22.37
N THR A 224 1.62 13.33 22.39
CA THR A 224 2.28 14.59 22.72
C THR A 224 2.18 15.66 21.63
N GLY A 225 1.59 15.34 20.46
CA GLY A 225 1.25 16.31 19.41
C GLY A 225 2.31 16.50 18.34
N TYR A 226 3.15 15.50 18.11
CA TYR A 226 4.05 15.44 16.96
C TYR A 226 3.83 14.17 16.13
N SER A 227 4.36 14.19 14.92
CA SER A 227 4.38 13.04 14.01
C SER A 227 5.81 12.70 13.63
N ILE A 228 6.10 11.43 13.45
CA ILE A 228 7.35 10.91 12.89
C ILE A 228 7.06 10.33 11.50
N PHE A 229 7.90 10.66 10.52
CA PHE A 229 8.01 9.99 9.23
C PHE A 229 9.42 9.41 9.11
N LEU A 230 9.52 8.18 8.67
CA LEU A 230 10.79 7.51 8.42
C LEU A 230 10.75 6.91 7.01
N PHE A 231 11.65 7.37 6.15
CA PHE A 231 11.79 6.92 4.77
C PHE A 231 13.05 6.08 4.60
N SER A 232 12.96 4.96 3.89
CA SER A 232 14.05 4.02 3.69
C SER A 232 14.52 4.00 2.25
N TYR A 233 15.83 3.99 2.06
CA TYR A 233 16.50 3.91 0.77
C TYR A 233 17.33 2.63 0.67
N LYS A 234 17.76 2.27 -0.53
CA LYS A 234 18.46 1.01 -0.81
C LYS A 234 19.76 0.86 -0.01
N ASN A 235 20.50 1.96 0.14
CA ASN A 235 21.77 2.02 0.86
C ASN A 235 22.04 3.43 1.41
N SER A 236 23.10 3.59 2.17
CA SER A 236 23.47 4.85 2.82
C SER A 236 23.82 5.95 1.81
N GLU A 237 24.44 5.61 0.70
CA GLU A 237 24.79 6.57 -0.36
C GLU A 237 23.55 7.17 -1.00
N GLU A 238 22.55 6.32 -1.35
CA GLU A 238 21.27 6.78 -1.89
C GLU A 238 20.53 7.66 -0.88
N GLY A 239 20.50 7.24 0.40
CA GLY A 239 19.91 8.03 1.48
C GLY A 239 20.54 9.39 1.65
N GLN A 240 21.89 9.46 1.61
CA GLN A 240 22.61 10.72 1.72
C GLN A 240 22.40 11.63 0.51
N ASN A 241 22.47 11.11 -0.71
CA ASN A 241 22.21 11.88 -1.92
C ASN A 241 20.78 12.44 -1.90
N ARG A 242 19.81 11.62 -1.53
CA ARG A 242 18.42 12.07 -1.39
C ARG A 242 18.25 13.14 -0.32
N PHE A 243 18.93 13.00 0.82
CA PHE A 243 18.90 14.04 1.87
C PHE A 243 19.42 15.39 1.39
N ILE A 244 20.46 15.42 0.53
CA ILE A 244 20.98 16.65 -0.07
C ILE A 244 19.91 17.32 -0.95
N ASP A 245 19.23 16.53 -1.80
CA ASP A 245 18.15 17.03 -2.66
C ASP A 245 16.98 17.56 -1.83
N VAL A 246 16.57 16.82 -0.79
CA VAL A 246 15.51 17.20 0.15
C VAL A 246 15.88 18.49 0.88
N LYS A 247 17.11 18.61 1.39
CA LYS A 247 17.62 19.80 2.06
C LYS A 247 17.56 21.02 1.16
N THR A 248 17.94 20.88 -0.10
CA THR A 248 17.86 21.93 -1.13
C THR A 248 16.41 22.32 -1.38
N SER A 249 15.53 21.34 -1.58
CA SER A 249 14.11 21.58 -1.84
C SER A 249 13.41 22.31 -0.68
N PHE A 250 13.70 21.97 0.58
CA PHE A 250 13.17 22.69 1.73
C PHE A 250 13.73 24.11 1.83
N LYS A 251 15.01 24.33 1.53
CA LYS A 251 15.67 25.64 1.57
C LYS A 251 15.10 26.60 0.52
N GLU A 252 14.80 26.12 -0.68
CA GLU A 252 14.35 26.92 -1.82
C GLU A 252 12.83 27.10 -1.87
N SER A 253 12.08 26.28 -1.13
CA SER A 253 10.62 26.30 -1.14
C SER A 253 10.06 27.54 -0.43
N GLN A 254 9.16 28.25 -1.10
CA GLN A 254 8.41 29.37 -0.49
C GLN A 254 7.41 28.91 0.59
N ARG A 255 7.07 27.64 0.62
CA ARG A 255 6.16 27.05 1.61
C ARG A 255 6.81 26.96 2.99
N TYR A 256 8.14 26.78 3.05
CA TYR A 256 8.88 26.61 4.29
C TYR A 256 9.71 27.86 4.60
N LYS A 257 9.77 28.21 5.89
CA LYS A 257 10.48 29.39 6.39
C LYS A 257 11.49 28.99 7.47
N ASP A 258 12.33 29.94 7.86
CA ASP A 258 13.28 29.80 8.96
C ASP A 258 14.20 28.57 8.79
N PHE A 259 14.65 28.30 7.53
CA PHE A 259 15.61 27.23 7.28
C PHE A 259 16.85 27.42 8.12
N ASN A 260 17.17 26.43 8.97
CA ASN A 260 18.28 26.46 9.91
C ASN A 260 18.98 25.09 9.97
N PRO A 261 20.21 24.92 9.44
CA PRO A 261 20.98 23.73 9.61
C PRO A 261 21.43 23.56 11.07
N VAL A 262 21.34 22.32 11.59
CA VAL A 262 21.75 21.95 12.96
C VAL A 262 22.89 20.92 12.87
N GLY A 263 23.89 21.21 12.06
CA GLY A 263 24.97 20.30 11.64
C GLY A 263 24.74 19.81 10.21
N ASP A 264 25.52 18.80 9.81
CA ASP A 264 25.51 18.31 8.42
C ASP A 264 24.30 17.43 8.11
N GLU A 265 23.84 16.65 9.09
CA GLU A 265 22.81 15.62 8.95
C GLU A 265 21.43 16.00 9.49
N LEU A 266 21.26 17.24 9.96
CA LEU A 266 20.00 17.73 10.53
C LEU A 266 19.75 19.18 10.14
N PHE A 267 18.55 19.50 9.73
CA PHE A 267 18.07 20.87 9.61
C PHE A 267 16.64 20.99 10.16
N LYS A 268 16.23 22.23 10.40
CA LYS A 268 14.85 22.56 10.79
C LYS A 268 14.30 23.67 9.93
N VAL A 269 12.98 23.63 9.74
CA VAL A 269 12.18 24.65 9.05
C VAL A 269 10.86 24.85 9.79
N LYS A 270 10.11 25.86 9.41
CA LYS A 270 8.70 26.03 9.77
C LYS A 270 7.83 25.97 8.52
N ASP A 271 6.68 25.34 8.61
CA ASP A 271 5.67 25.44 7.55
C ASP A 271 4.95 26.80 7.60
N SER A 272 4.03 27.03 6.64
CA SER A 272 3.25 28.27 6.55
C SER A 272 2.36 28.56 7.77
N LYS A 273 2.07 27.53 8.60
CA LYS A 273 1.29 27.65 9.84
C LYS A 273 2.19 27.75 11.08
N GLY A 274 3.51 27.85 10.90
CA GLY A 274 4.49 27.92 11.98
C GLY A 274 4.83 26.60 12.65
N LYS A 275 4.35 25.46 12.12
CA LYS A 275 4.69 24.13 12.65
C LYS A 275 6.16 23.82 12.42
N LEU A 276 6.88 23.41 13.47
CA LEU A 276 8.28 23.00 13.36
C LEU A 276 8.38 21.65 12.65
N ILE A 277 9.35 21.56 11.77
CA ILE A 277 9.73 20.36 11.03
C ILE A 277 11.23 20.18 11.14
N PHE A 278 11.67 19.07 11.67
CA PHE A 278 13.06 18.64 11.72
C PHE A 278 13.26 17.51 10.71
N VAL A 279 14.28 17.61 9.89
CA VAL A 279 14.63 16.62 8.89
C VAL A 279 16.06 16.17 9.13
N ALA A 280 16.26 14.87 9.34
CA ALA A 280 17.55 14.28 9.64
C ALA A 280 17.85 13.11 8.70
N HIS A 281 19.13 12.86 8.46
CA HIS A 281 19.65 11.70 7.74
C HIS A 281 20.50 10.83 8.66
N PHE A 282 20.38 9.51 8.53
CA PHE A 282 21.28 8.55 9.14
C PHE A 282 21.24 7.23 8.38
N LYS A 283 22.38 6.62 8.19
CA LYS A 283 22.49 5.37 7.42
C LYS A 283 21.77 5.52 6.06
N ASN A 284 20.79 4.67 5.80
CA ASN A 284 19.95 4.72 4.59
C ASN A 284 18.54 5.31 4.86
N TYR A 285 18.39 6.14 5.88
CA TYR A 285 17.08 6.68 6.28
C TYR A 285 17.05 8.20 6.27
N ILE A 286 15.89 8.75 5.89
CA ILE A 286 15.52 10.14 6.18
C ILE A 286 14.41 10.12 7.23
N LEU A 287 14.66 10.80 8.35
CA LEU A 287 13.73 10.97 9.46
C LEU A 287 13.16 12.39 9.42
N ILE A 288 11.83 12.51 9.48
CA ILE A 288 11.15 13.80 9.64
C ILE A 288 10.34 13.75 10.92
N ILE A 289 10.53 14.73 11.78
CA ILE A 289 9.74 14.91 13.00
C ILE A 289 9.07 16.29 12.92
N MET A 290 7.74 16.32 13.05
CA MET A 290 7.01 17.56 12.87
C MET A 290 5.89 17.73 13.91
N GLY A 291 5.73 18.94 14.45
CA GLY A 291 4.65 19.23 15.39
C GLY A 291 5.10 20.00 16.61
N LYS A 292 4.45 19.73 17.75
CA LYS A 292 4.78 20.32 19.07
C LYS A 292 5.95 19.56 19.68
N ILE A 293 7.16 19.92 19.30
CA ILE A 293 8.38 19.23 19.74
C ILE A 293 9.54 20.24 19.80
N ASP A 294 10.43 20.07 20.79
CA ASP A 294 11.64 20.87 20.89
C ASP A 294 12.88 20.11 20.37
N GLN A 295 14.00 20.82 20.27
CA GLN A 295 15.24 20.27 19.70
C GLN A 295 15.89 19.20 20.58
N SER A 296 15.69 19.22 21.91
CA SER A 296 16.22 18.20 22.81
C SER A 296 15.48 16.89 22.64
N GLN A 297 14.16 16.92 22.58
CA GLN A 297 13.31 15.77 22.33
C GLN A 297 13.62 15.14 20.96
N VAL A 298 13.87 15.98 19.93
CA VAL A 298 14.28 15.47 18.60
C VAL A 298 15.58 14.68 18.66
N ARG A 299 16.59 15.18 19.42
CA ARG A 299 17.86 14.47 19.61
C ARG A 299 17.67 13.13 20.31
N ASP A 300 16.82 13.07 21.32
CA ASP A 300 16.52 11.83 22.06
C ASP A 300 15.85 10.80 21.15
N ILE A 301 14.86 11.22 20.35
CA ILE A 301 14.18 10.37 19.38
C ILE A 301 15.17 9.87 18.33
N PHE A 302 15.97 10.78 17.77
CA PHE A 302 16.98 10.45 16.75
C PHE A 302 17.98 9.41 17.28
N THR A 303 18.50 9.58 18.50
CA THR A 303 19.40 8.63 19.14
C THR A 303 18.76 7.27 19.36
N ASN A 304 17.47 7.23 19.71
CA ASN A 304 16.75 5.98 19.98
C ASN A 304 16.42 5.20 18.71
N ILE A 305 16.10 5.88 17.60
CA ILE A 305 15.81 5.23 16.30
C ILE A 305 17.10 4.66 15.65
N GLN A 306 18.26 5.20 15.97
CA GLN A 306 19.56 4.74 15.44
C GLN A 306 20.08 3.45 16.06
N LYS A 307 19.59 3.07 17.25
CA LYS A 307 19.97 1.83 17.97
C LYS A 307 19.36 0.60 17.33
#